data_e17cc30073e0684314e2b2412b2d7f5d
#
_entry.id   e17cc30073e0684314e2b2412b2d7f5d
#
_cell.length_a   1.000
_cell.length_b   1.000
_cell.length_c   1.000
_cell.angle_alpha   90.00
_cell.angle_beta   90.00
_cell.angle_gamma   90.00
#
_symmetry.space_group_name_H-M   'P 1'
#
loop_
_entity.id
_entity.type
_entity.pdbx_description
1 polymer ?
#
loop_
_entity_poly.entity_id
_entity_poly.type
_entity_poly.pdbx_seq_one_letter_code
_entity_poly.pdbx_strand_id
1 'polypeptide(L)'
;MTLASNMSPALQEAIQFIEKCETPWSRDASPPWGIHEVDPPPYNRLYGPVHGRGPVSGVFFHQHVMLAEWGQPRKADLTFSVAKTYLAL
;
A
#
# COMPACT_ATOMS: atom_id res chain seq x y z
N MET A 1 -12.25 6.77 -1.19
CA MET A 1 -11.21 7.47 -0.43
C MET A 1 -11.81 8.67 0.28
N THR A 2 -11.53 8.83 1.54
CA THR A 2 -12.05 9.94 2.32
C THR A 2 -10.90 10.83 2.76
N LEU A 3 -10.94 12.10 2.38
CA LEU A 3 -9.98 13.10 2.82
C LEU A 3 -10.64 14.01 3.85
N ALA A 4 -9.88 14.46 4.83
CA ALA A 4 -10.38 15.44 5.78
C ALA A 4 -10.71 16.73 5.05
N SER A 5 -11.89 17.29 5.31
CA SER A 5 -12.35 18.51 4.61
C SER A 5 -11.49 19.74 4.91
N ASN A 6 -10.79 19.72 6.06
CA ASN A 6 -9.91 20.80 6.49
C ASN A 6 -8.43 20.54 6.23
N MET A 7 -8.13 19.54 5.39
CA MET A 7 -6.76 19.18 5.05
C MET A 7 -6.09 20.32 4.29
N SER A 8 -4.84 20.64 4.64
CA SER A 8 -4.08 21.69 3.97
C SER A 8 -3.85 21.34 2.50
N PRO A 9 -3.76 22.34 1.60
CA PRO A 9 -3.45 22.07 0.20
C PRO A 9 -2.13 21.32 -0.01
N ALA A 10 -1.11 21.62 0.80
CA ALA A 10 0.16 20.92 0.71
C ALA A 10 0.03 19.43 1.02
N LEU A 11 -0.78 19.08 2.02
CA LEU A 11 -1.01 17.70 2.38
C LEU A 11 -1.82 16.97 1.31
N GLN A 12 -2.83 17.62 0.76
CA GLN A 12 -3.61 17.07 -0.35
C GLN A 12 -2.72 16.80 -1.57
N GLU A 13 -1.84 17.72 -1.89
CA GLU A 13 -0.91 17.60 -3.01
C GLU A 13 0.06 16.44 -2.79
N ALA A 14 0.56 16.29 -1.57
CA ALA A 14 1.44 15.17 -1.21
C ALA A 14 0.74 13.83 -1.40
N ILE A 15 -0.51 13.71 -0.96
CA ILE A 15 -1.29 12.49 -1.11
C ILE A 15 -1.52 12.17 -2.59
N GLN A 16 -1.87 13.17 -3.38
CA GLN A 16 -2.09 12.99 -4.82
C GLN A 16 -0.81 12.52 -5.52
N PHE A 17 0.34 13.05 -5.11
CA PHE A 17 1.62 12.60 -5.64
C PHE A 17 1.88 11.14 -5.29
N ILE A 18 1.66 10.76 -4.04
CA ILE A 18 1.86 9.38 -3.58
C ILE A 18 0.96 8.41 -4.35
N GLU A 19 -0.29 8.79 -4.57
CA GLU A 19 -1.23 7.95 -5.32
C GLU A 19 -0.78 7.71 -6.76
N LYS A 20 -0.10 8.68 -7.36
CA LYS A 20 0.45 8.52 -8.71
C LYS A 20 1.67 7.61 -8.78
N CYS A 21 2.27 7.31 -7.64
CA CYS A 21 3.43 6.43 -7.54
C CYS A 21 3.06 4.96 -7.39
N GLU A 22 1.79 4.63 -7.54
CA GLU A 22 1.35 3.25 -7.44
C GLU A 22 2.10 2.35 -8.42
N THR A 23 2.48 1.15 -7.97
CA THR A 23 3.09 0.16 -8.84
C THR A 23 2.17 -0.16 -10.03
N PRO A 24 2.72 -0.39 -11.23
CA PRO A 24 1.92 -0.76 -12.40
C PRO A 24 1.35 -2.19 -12.32
N TRP A 25 1.81 -2.99 -11.36
CA TRP A 25 1.31 -4.36 -11.22
C TRP A 25 -0.17 -4.36 -10.81
N SER A 26 -0.91 -5.33 -11.37
CA SER A 26 -2.34 -5.47 -11.13
C SER A 26 -2.66 -5.58 -9.64
N ARG A 27 -3.81 -5.03 -9.24
CA ARG A 27 -4.33 -5.23 -7.89
C ARG A 27 -5.00 -6.59 -7.72
N ASP A 28 -5.32 -7.26 -8.81
CA ASP A 28 -6.01 -8.54 -8.77
C ASP A 28 -5.08 -9.66 -8.33
N ALA A 29 -5.68 -10.69 -7.72
CA ALA A 29 -4.94 -11.89 -7.33
C ALA A 29 -4.77 -12.89 -8.47
N SER A 30 -5.33 -12.62 -9.66
CA SER A 30 -5.28 -13.53 -10.80
C SER A 30 -5.01 -12.76 -12.10
N PRO A 31 -3.77 -12.72 -12.61
CA PRO A 31 -2.60 -13.32 -11.98
C PRO A 31 -2.23 -12.60 -10.68
N PRO A 32 -1.59 -13.31 -9.75
CA PRO A 32 -1.19 -12.70 -8.49
C PRO A 32 -0.26 -11.51 -8.74
N TRP A 33 -0.46 -10.45 -7.99
CA TRP A 33 0.38 -9.27 -8.10
C TRP A 33 1.75 -9.51 -7.43
N GLY A 34 2.72 -8.70 -7.80
CA GLY A 34 4.00 -8.67 -7.14
C GLY A 34 5.01 -9.65 -7.73
N ILE A 35 5.69 -10.37 -6.86
CA ILE A 35 6.86 -11.16 -7.23
C ILE A 35 6.58 -12.23 -8.30
N HIS A 36 5.35 -12.71 -8.34
CA HIS A 36 5.02 -13.84 -9.24
C HIS A 36 5.01 -13.45 -10.70
N GLU A 37 4.99 -12.18 -11.00
CA GLU A 37 5.06 -11.71 -12.39
C GLU A 37 6.48 -11.73 -12.95
N VAL A 38 7.48 -11.71 -12.06
CA VAL A 38 8.89 -11.59 -12.47
C VAL A 38 9.76 -12.74 -11.99
N ASP A 39 9.29 -13.54 -11.05
CA ASP A 39 10.07 -14.64 -10.51
C ASP A 39 10.02 -15.86 -11.43
N PRO A 40 11.15 -16.54 -11.65
CA PRO A 40 11.16 -17.78 -12.43
C PRO A 40 10.61 -18.95 -11.62
N PRO A 41 10.10 -19.99 -12.30
CA PRO A 41 9.77 -21.23 -11.60
C PRO A 41 11.01 -21.85 -10.92
N PRO A 42 10.89 -22.47 -9.74
CA PRO A 42 9.66 -22.70 -8.97
C PRO A 42 9.31 -21.57 -7.99
N TYR A 43 10.06 -20.47 -8.00
CA TYR A 43 9.93 -19.39 -7.02
C TYR A 43 8.66 -18.56 -7.22
N ASN A 44 8.03 -18.66 -8.37
CA ASN A 44 6.76 -18.02 -8.68
C ASN A 44 5.54 -18.82 -8.21
N ARG A 45 5.76 -19.92 -7.49
CA ARG A 45 4.68 -20.79 -7.04
C ARG A 45 3.99 -20.22 -5.80
N LEU A 46 2.66 -20.18 -5.83
CA LEU A 46 1.86 -19.77 -4.69
C LEU A 46 1.61 -20.95 -3.75
N TYR A 47 1.65 -20.65 -2.46
CA TYR A 47 1.29 -21.59 -1.39
C TYR A 47 0.20 -20.93 -0.53
N GLY A 48 -0.93 -21.61 -0.42
CA GLY A 48 -2.07 -21.12 0.34
C GLY A 48 -2.90 -20.08 -0.41
N PRO A 49 -3.92 -19.54 0.25
CA PRO A 49 -4.82 -18.58 -0.37
C PRO A 49 -4.14 -17.24 -0.57
N VAL A 50 -4.50 -16.55 -1.66
CA VAL A 50 -4.03 -15.22 -1.97
C VAL A 50 -5.24 -14.32 -2.27
N HIS A 51 -5.06 -13.02 -2.08
CA HIS A 51 -6.07 -12.03 -2.42
C HIS A 51 -5.40 -10.86 -3.13
N GLY A 52 -6.21 -10.04 -3.78
CA GLY A 52 -5.73 -8.82 -4.40
C GLY A 52 -5.17 -7.84 -3.37
N ARG A 53 -4.28 -6.97 -3.80
CA ARG A 53 -3.77 -5.91 -2.96
C ARG A 53 -4.75 -4.73 -2.91
N GLY A 54 -4.61 -3.92 -1.86
CA GLY A 54 -5.39 -2.71 -1.74
C GLY A 54 -4.85 -1.56 -2.60
N PRO A 55 -5.57 -0.44 -2.62
CA PRO A 55 -5.10 0.78 -3.26
C PRO A 55 -3.92 1.39 -2.49
N VAL A 56 -3.29 2.39 -3.09
CA VAL A 56 -2.31 3.20 -2.37
C VAL A 56 -2.99 3.78 -1.14
N SER A 57 -2.39 3.55 0.03
CA SER A 57 -3.03 3.87 1.29
C SER A 57 -2.01 4.44 2.26
N GLY A 58 -2.48 5.23 3.20
CA GLY A 58 -1.60 5.76 4.21
C GLY A 58 -2.32 6.62 5.23
N VAL A 59 -1.55 7.07 6.20
CA VAL A 59 -1.98 8.01 7.23
C VAL A 59 -0.87 9.02 7.46
N PHE A 60 -1.23 10.24 7.82
CA PHE A 60 -0.30 11.24 8.31
C PHE A 60 -0.61 11.56 9.77
N PHE A 61 0.42 11.50 10.59
CA PHE A 61 0.36 11.91 11.99
C PHE A 61 1.29 13.08 12.24
N HIS A 62 0.87 13.96 13.12
CA HIS A 62 1.71 15.01 13.66
C HIS A 62 1.41 15.16 15.16
N GLN A 63 2.43 14.97 15.99
CA GLN A 63 2.31 15.05 17.44
C GLN A 63 1.16 14.17 17.97
N HIS A 64 1.12 12.92 17.51
CA HIS A 64 0.12 11.90 17.87
C HIS A 64 -1.32 12.21 17.40
N VAL A 65 -1.50 13.23 16.55
CA VAL A 65 -2.79 13.54 15.96
C VAL A 65 -2.80 13.08 14.50
N MET A 66 -3.81 12.30 14.11
CA MET A 66 -3.97 11.89 12.73
C MET A 66 -4.53 13.04 11.92
N LEU A 67 -3.74 13.52 10.94
CA LEU A 67 -4.12 14.64 10.08
C LEU A 67 -4.85 14.18 8.83
N ALA A 68 -4.55 13.01 8.34
CA ALA A 68 -5.16 12.50 7.11
C ALA A 68 -5.07 10.99 7.06
N GLU A 69 -6.04 10.40 6.37
CA GLU A 69 -6.12 8.97 6.10
C GLU A 69 -6.69 8.82 4.70
N TRP A 70 -6.11 7.93 3.88
CA TRP A 70 -6.61 7.71 2.53
C TRP A 70 -6.43 6.26 2.12
N GLY A 71 -7.16 5.85 1.08
CA GLY A 71 -7.17 4.48 0.60
C GLY A 71 -7.84 3.54 1.61
N GLN A 72 -7.22 2.40 1.86
CA GLN A 72 -7.67 1.40 2.81
C GLN A 72 -6.56 1.10 3.81
N PRO A 73 -6.23 2.02 4.72
CA PRO A 73 -5.04 1.90 5.57
C PRO A 73 -5.14 0.77 6.59
N ARG A 74 -6.33 0.22 6.81
CA ARG A 74 -6.55 -0.89 7.76
C ARG A 74 -6.54 -2.26 7.08
N LYS A 75 -6.42 -2.30 5.76
CA LYS A 75 -6.32 -3.54 5.02
C LYS A 75 -4.92 -4.13 5.17
N ALA A 76 -4.85 -5.42 5.48
CA ALA A 76 -3.56 -6.11 5.51
C ALA A 76 -3.08 -6.36 4.09
N ASP A 77 -1.84 -6.01 3.83
CA ASP A 77 -1.20 -6.21 2.53
C ASP A 77 0.25 -6.64 2.73
N LEU A 78 0.86 -7.16 1.66
CA LEU A 78 2.26 -7.53 1.69
C LEU A 78 3.13 -6.29 1.81
N THR A 79 4.12 -6.36 2.68
CA THR A 79 5.07 -5.27 2.88
C THR A 79 6.46 -5.58 2.35
N PHE A 80 6.70 -6.84 1.96
CA PHE A 80 8.01 -7.32 1.53
C PHE A 80 9.08 -6.94 2.57
N SER A 81 10.23 -6.45 2.11
CA SER A 81 11.36 -6.15 3.01
C SER A 81 11.12 -4.98 3.95
N VAL A 82 10.08 -4.18 3.75
CA VAL A 82 9.71 -3.13 4.70
C VAL A 82 9.36 -3.72 6.07
N ALA A 83 8.96 -4.99 6.10
CA ALA A 83 8.71 -5.70 7.36
C ALA A 83 9.91 -5.68 8.30
N LYS A 84 11.13 -5.56 7.78
CA LYS A 84 12.35 -5.45 8.60
C LYS A 84 12.34 -4.18 9.44
N THR A 85 11.77 -3.11 8.95
CA THR A 85 11.61 -1.87 9.70
C THR A 85 10.71 -2.09 10.90
N TYR A 86 9.61 -2.81 10.72
CA TYR A 86 8.70 -3.10 11.83
C TYR A 86 9.34 -3.95 12.90
N LEU A 87 10.20 -4.89 12.50
CA LEU A 87 10.94 -5.72 13.46
C LEU A 87 11.95 -4.91 14.27
N ALA A 88 12.45 -3.80 13.74
CA ALA A 88 13.43 -2.96 14.41
C ALA A 88 12.81 -1.97 15.40
N LEU A 89 11.51 -1.81 15.35
CA LEU A 89 10.80 -0.92 16.26
C LEU A 89 10.47 -1.64 17.56
#